data_9269a1ca85e9f6c755a62a9357279950
#
_entry.id   9269a1ca85e9f6c755a62a9357279950
#
_cell.length_a   1.000
_cell.length_b   1.000
_cell.length_c   1.000
_cell.angle_alpha   90.00
_cell.angle_beta   90.00
_cell.angle_gamma   90.00
#
_symmetry.space_group_name_H-M   'P 1'
#
loop_
_entity.id
_entity.type
_entity.pdbx_description
1 polymer ?
#
loop_
_entity_poly.entity_id
_entity_poly.type
_entity_poly.pdbx_seq_one_letter_code
_entity_poly.pdbx_strand_id
1 'polypeptide(L)'
;MFGRKKDAQQLQGPLTEESLRQWLVEHLAQRIEVPAADIDTQKSFESYGLDSRVAVQVSGALEKVVERRLSPGLLYEHQTIDDLSGYLAQELRLTRRTG
;
A
#
# COMPACT_ATOMS: atom_id res chain seq x y z
N MET A 1 -10.94 -25.95 2.82
CA MET A 1 -10.72 -25.41 2.79
C MET A 1 -10.49 -24.94 2.57
N PHE A 2 -10.34 -24.80 2.34
CA PHE A 2 -10.11 -24.29 2.09
C PHE A 2 -9.69 -23.51 1.95
N GLY A 3 -9.49 -23.19 1.88
CA GLY A 3 -8.94 -22.52 1.74
C GLY A 3 -8.76 -21.54 1.25
N ARG A 4 -8.78 -21.04 1.34
CA ARG A 4 -8.65 -20.13 0.84
C ARG A 4 -7.71 -19.49 0.74
N LYS A 5 -7.24 -19.26 0.10
CA LYS A 5 -6.29 -18.60 -0.08
C LYS A 5 -6.47 -17.38 -0.12
N LYS A 6 -5.97 -16.80 0.36
CA LYS A 6 -6.15 -15.59 0.33
C LYS A 6 -5.63 -14.91 -0.72
N ASP A 7 -6.22 -14.09 -1.18
CA ASP A 7 -5.78 -13.23 -2.21
C ASP A 7 -4.84 -12.25 -1.64
N ALA A 8 -3.69 -12.16 -2.17
CA ALA A 8 -2.69 -11.25 -1.65
C ALA A 8 -3.10 -9.80 -1.78
N GLN A 9 -4.07 -9.51 -2.64
CA GLN A 9 -4.49 -8.15 -2.85
C GLN A 9 -5.64 -7.73 -1.97
N GLN A 10 -6.07 -8.59 -1.09
CA GLN A 10 -7.20 -8.26 -0.23
C GLN A 10 -6.75 -8.12 1.19
N LEU A 11 -7.35 -7.16 1.87
CA LEU A 11 -7.07 -6.95 3.26
C LEU A 11 -7.89 -7.87 4.12
N GLN A 12 -7.30 -8.23 5.24
CA GLN A 12 -8.01 -8.97 6.27
C GLN A 12 -8.58 -7.96 7.24
N GLY A 13 -9.88 -7.98 7.43
CA GLY A 13 -10.51 -7.11 8.39
C GLY A 13 -10.76 -5.72 7.83
N PRO A 14 -11.06 -4.77 8.70
CA PRO A 14 -11.50 -3.45 8.25
C PRO A 14 -10.39 -2.66 7.58
N LEU A 15 -10.80 -1.77 6.70
CA LEU A 15 -9.87 -0.88 6.02
C LEU A 15 -9.55 0.30 6.93
N THR A 16 -8.31 0.42 7.33
CA THR A 16 -7.84 1.50 8.19
C THR A 16 -6.51 1.99 7.67
N GLU A 17 -6.04 3.09 8.22
CA GLU A 17 -4.70 3.58 7.87
C GLU A 17 -3.66 2.50 8.19
N GLU A 18 -3.79 1.85 9.31
CA GLU A 18 -2.84 0.84 9.71
C GLU A 18 -2.86 -0.35 8.77
N SER A 19 -4.05 -0.82 8.39
CA SER A 19 -4.13 -1.96 7.49
C SER A 19 -3.62 -1.61 6.10
N LEU A 20 -3.83 -0.38 5.65
CA LEU A 20 -3.28 0.06 4.38
C LEU A 20 -1.76 0.11 4.42
N ARG A 21 -1.22 0.64 5.52
CA ARG A 21 0.24 0.67 5.66
C ARG A 21 0.81 -0.73 5.61
N GLN A 22 0.19 -1.66 6.33
CA GLN A 22 0.68 -3.03 6.35
C GLN A 22 0.56 -3.67 4.98
N TRP A 23 -0.53 -3.41 4.28
CA TRP A 23 -0.70 -3.95 2.93
C TRP A 23 0.40 -3.44 2.01
N LEU A 24 0.71 -2.15 2.10
CA LEU A 24 1.76 -1.57 1.27
C LEU A 24 3.12 -2.17 1.59
N VAL A 25 3.40 -2.37 2.88
CA VAL A 25 4.66 -2.98 3.29
C VAL A 25 4.78 -4.36 2.68
N GLU A 26 3.75 -5.17 2.81
CA GLU A 26 3.82 -6.55 2.34
C GLU A 26 3.86 -6.62 0.83
N HIS A 27 3.08 -5.77 0.17
CA HIS A 27 3.05 -5.76 -1.28
C HIS A 27 4.41 -5.35 -1.84
N LEU A 28 4.99 -4.31 -1.26
CA LEU A 28 6.29 -3.84 -1.69
C LEU A 28 7.37 -4.87 -1.42
N ALA A 29 7.33 -5.49 -0.24
CA ALA A 29 8.33 -6.50 0.11
C ALA A 29 8.32 -7.64 -0.89
N GLN A 30 7.15 -8.06 -1.33
CA GLN A 30 7.07 -9.11 -2.33
C GLN A 30 7.66 -8.68 -3.66
N ARG A 31 7.43 -7.44 -4.03
CA ARG A 31 7.89 -6.98 -5.33
C ARG A 31 9.40 -6.85 -5.41
N ILE A 32 10.02 -6.41 -4.32
CA ILE A 32 11.48 -6.25 -4.35
C ILE A 32 12.19 -7.40 -3.65
N GLU A 33 11.43 -8.39 -3.22
CA GLU A 33 11.97 -9.65 -2.71
C GLU A 33 12.83 -9.46 -1.48
N VAL A 34 12.31 -8.70 -0.53
CA VAL A 34 12.94 -8.54 0.77
C VAL A 34 11.93 -8.88 1.85
N PRO A 35 12.38 -9.19 3.05
CA PRO A 35 11.44 -9.41 4.16
C PRO A 35 10.68 -8.14 4.48
N ALA A 36 9.42 -8.30 4.86
CA ALA A 36 8.60 -7.14 5.22
C ALA A 36 9.24 -6.33 6.34
N ALA A 37 9.95 -7.00 7.24
CA ALA A 37 10.58 -6.31 8.36
C ALA A 37 11.68 -5.35 7.90
N ASP A 38 12.18 -5.53 6.68
CA ASP A 38 13.23 -4.66 6.15
C ASP A 38 12.66 -3.43 5.44
N ILE A 39 11.35 -3.32 5.33
CA ILE A 39 10.74 -2.18 4.67
C ILE A 39 10.62 -1.03 5.67
N ASP A 40 11.21 0.10 5.31
CA ASP A 40 11.11 1.33 6.10
C ASP A 40 10.02 2.18 5.49
N THR A 41 8.94 2.40 6.23
CA THR A 41 7.79 3.11 5.70
C THR A 41 8.03 4.60 5.49
N GLN A 42 9.16 5.10 5.96
CA GLN A 42 9.51 6.50 5.77
C GLN A 42 10.44 6.72 4.59
N LYS A 43 10.92 5.65 3.97
CA LYS A 43 11.75 5.79 2.79
C LYS A 43 10.90 5.95 1.56
N SER A 44 11.40 6.69 0.59
CA SER A 44 10.66 6.90 -0.65
C SER A 44 10.60 5.62 -1.45
N PHE A 45 9.53 5.50 -2.23
CA PHE A 45 9.39 4.36 -3.14
C PHE A 45 10.57 4.31 -4.11
N GLU A 46 11.03 5.47 -4.53
CA GLU A 46 12.15 5.55 -5.46
C GLU A 46 13.40 4.93 -4.87
N SER A 47 13.62 5.09 -3.57
CA SER A 47 14.80 4.55 -2.93
C SER A 47 14.81 3.03 -2.93
N TYR A 48 13.65 2.41 -3.14
CA TYR A 48 13.56 0.97 -3.26
C TYR A 48 13.65 0.49 -4.70
N GLY A 49 13.92 1.40 -5.62
CA GLY A 49 14.08 1.03 -7.01
C GLY A 49 12.79 0.89 -7.79
N LEU A 50 11.71 1.44 -7.29
CA LEU A 50 10.45 1.35 -7.99
C LEU A 50 10.42 2.35 -9.13
N ASP A 51 10.21 1.85 -10.33
CA ASP A 51 10.08 2.72 -11.50
C ASP A 51 8.61 3.00 -11.78
N SER A 52 8.36 3.76 -12.85
CA SER A 52 6.99 4.20 -13.13
C SER A 52 6.08 3.03 -13.43
N ARG A 53 6.60 1.98 -14.05
CA ARG A 53 5.77 0.82 -14.34
C ARG A 53 5.30 0.16 -13.06
N VAL A 54 6.20 -0.04 -12.12
CA VAL A 54 5.84 -0.66 -10.86
C VAL A 54 4.91 0.26 -10.06
N ALA A 55 5.16 1.57 -10.11
CA ALA A 55 4.30 2.52 -9.42
C ALA A 55 2.86 2.41 -9.92
N VAL A 56 2.68 2.31 -11.23
CA VAL A 56 1.35 2.17 -11.80
C VAL A 56 0.71 0.85 -11.38
N GLN A 57 1.50 -0.22 -11.35
CA GLN A 57 0.98 -1.52 -10.93
C GLN A 57 0.55 -1.52 -9.47
N VAL A 58 1.32 -0.87 -8.62
CA VAL A 58 0.95 -0.77 -7.21
C VAL A 58 -0.31 0.06 -7.05
N SER A 59 -0.42 1.17 -7.79
CA SER A 59 -1.63 1.99 -7.76
C SER A 59 -2.85 1.19 -8.20
N GLY A 60 -2.69 0.38 -9.25
CA GLY A 60 -3.79 -0.44 -9.74
C GLY A 60 -4.23 -1.48 -8.73
N ALA A 61 -3.27 -2.12 -8.06
CA ALA A 61 -3.60 -3.09 -7.03
C ALA A 61 -4.29 -2.42 -5.86
N LEU A 62 -3.83 -1.23 -5.52
CA LEU A 62 -4.40 -0.48 -4.41
C LEU A 62 -5.85 -0.06 -4.71
N GLU A 63 -6.14 0.28 -5.98
CA GLU A 63 -7.50 0.59 -6.36
C GLU A 63 -8.47 -0.53 -6.01
N LYS A 64 -8.03 -1.75 -6.20
CA LYS A 64 -8.88 -2.90 -5.90
C LYS A 64 -9.08 -3.04 -4.40
N VAL A 65 -8.05 -2.74 -3.63
CA VAL A 65 -8.14 -2.84 -2.19
C VAL A 65 -9.12 -1.81 -1.64
N VAL A 66 -9.02 -0.56 -2.11
CA VAL A 66 -9.85 0.51 -1.57
C VAL A 66 -11.16 0.68 -2.34
N GLU A 67 -11.29 0.00 -3.47
CA GLU A 67 -12.49 0.05 -4.30
C GLU A 67 -12.78 1.47 -4.78
N ARG A 68 -11.72 2.17 -5.16
CA ARG A 68 -11.81 3.52 -5.66
C ARG A 68 -10.81 3.72 -6.76
N ARG A 69 -11.11 4.65 -7.66
CA ARG A 69 -10.16 5.03 -8.68
C ARG A 69 -9.08 5.87 -8.06
N LEU A 70 -7.85 5.59 -8.38
CA LEU A 70 -6.71 6.33 -7.90
C LEU A 70 -5.88 6.81 -9.07
N SER A 71 -5.17 7.92 -8.87
CA SER A 71 -4.30 8.45 -9.89
C SER A 71 -3.15 7.47 -10.19
N PRO A 72 -2.82 7.24 -11.45
CA PRO A 72 -1.65 6.40 -11.75
C PRO A 72 -0.35 7.00 -11.25
N GLY A 73 -0.32 8.30 -10.98
CA GLY A 73 0.87 8.94 -10.43
C GLY A 73 0.86 9.07 -8.93
N LEU A 74 0.01 8.31 -8.26
CA LEU A 74 -0.20 8.45 -6.83
C LEU A 74 1.09 8.28 -6.04
N LEU A 75 1.93 7.32 -6.43
CA LEU A 75 3.17 7.07 -5.70
C LEU A 75 4.20 8.17 -5.92
N TYR A 76 4.02 8.99 -6.93
CA TYR A 76 4.87 10.16 -7.10
C TYR A 76 4.39 11.34 -6.26
N GLU A 77 3.09 11.41 -6.04
CA GLU A 77 2.51 12.47 -5.22
C GLU A 77 2.72 12.20 -3.74
N HIS A 78 2.73 10.93 -3.36
CA HIS A 78 2.92 10.52 -1.99
C HIS A 78 4.02 9.47 -1.99
N GLN A 79 5.21 9.86 -1.67
CA GLN A 79 6.41 9.12 -2.03
C GLN A 79 6.85 8.11 -1.00
N THR A 80 6.19 8.05 0.14
CA THR A 80 6.51 7.06 1.16
C THR A 80 5.25 6.30 1.54
N ILE A 81 5.46 5.14 2.14
CA ILE A 81 4.32 4.36 2.61
C ILE A 81 3.52 5.14 3.65
N ASP A 82 4.23 5.81 4.57
CA ASP A 82 3.55 6.60 5.59
C ASP A 82 2.72 7.71 4.98
N ASP A 83 3.29 8.42 4.02
CA ASP A 83 2.58 9.52 3.39
C ASP A 83 1.37 9.00 2.62
N LEU A 84 1.56 7.94 1.86
CA LEU A 84 0.49 7.40 1.03
C LEU A 84 -0.64 6.83 1.88
N SER A 85 -0.33 6.07 2.90
CA SER A 85 -1.38 5.51 3.74
C SER A 85 -2.12 6.61 4.49
N GLY A 86 -1.42 7.64 4.94
CA GLY A 86 -2.07 8.77 5.59
C GLY A 86 -2.99 9.53 4.66
N TYR A 87 -2.54 9.76 3.43
CA TYR A 87 -3.36 10.42 2.44
C TYR A 87 -4.63 9.63 2.16
N LEU A 88 -4.49 8.33 1.96
CA LEU A 88 -5.64 7.50 1.65
C LEU A 88 -6.60 7.42 2.82
N ALA A 89 -6.08 7.34 4.03
CA ALA A 89 -6.95 7.31 5.20
C ALA A 89 -7.77 8.58 5.28
N GLN A 90 -7.17 9.71 4.96
CA GLN A 90 -7.86 10.98 4.98
C GLN A 90 -8.90 11.06 3.87
N GLU A 91 -8.51 10.66 2.65
CA GLU A 91 -9.42 10.70 1.51
C GLU A 91 -10.61 9.79 1.68
N LEU A 92 -10.39 8.63 2.25
CA LEU A 92 -11.42 7.63 2.40
C LEU A 92 -12.11 7.71 3.75
N ARG A 93 -11.69 8.65 4.59
CA ARG A 93 -12.26 8.84 5.93
C ARG A 93 -12.17 7.58 6.76
N LEU A 94 -11.01 6.96 6.69
CA LEU A 94 -10.79 5.72 7.42
C LEU A 94 -10.40 6.03 8.85
N THR A 95 -10.50 5.00 9.70
CA THR A 95 -9.98 5.09 11.04
C THR A 95 -8.48 5.34 10.99
N ARG A 96 -8.02 6.36 11.71
CA ARG A 96 -6.61 6.67 11.76
C ARG A 96 -6.07 6.33 13.13
N ARG A 97 -4.78 5.94 13.13
CA ARG A 97 -4.12 5.72 14.35
C ARG A 97 -3.90 7.06 14.98
N THR A 98 -4.52 7.34 16.04
CA THR A 98 -4.29 8.61 16.66
C THR A 98 -3.35 8.44 17.79
N GLY A 99 -2.63 9.42 17.98
CA GLY A 99 -1.73 9.36 19.10
C GLY A 99 -2.49 9.30 20.37
#